data_530248d1c53004740c5a6d41490d5901
#
_entry.id   530248d1c53004740c5a6d41490d5901
#
_cell.length_a   1.000
_cell.length_b   1.000
_cell.length_c   1.000
_cell.angle_alpha   90.00
_cell.angle_beta   90.00
_cell.angle_gamma   90.00
#
_symmetry.space_group_name_H-M   'P 1'
#
loop_
_entity.id
_entity.type
_entity.pdbx_description
1 polymer ?
#
loop_
_entity_poly.entity_id
_entity_poly.type
_entity_poly.pdbx_seq_one_letter_code
_entity_poly.pdbx_strand_id
1 'polypeptide(L)'
;MVAYLILYSIAFWLLVFGWWREVLALWIVPHILASALIIYFFAYLTHKPHEVHERYRDTNVFWVKGGIIEPIVNWLYMFQNFHLIHHLFPRIPFYPNAFRSRKPVLEKEHAHLYEFGH
;
A
#
# COMPACT_ATOMS: atom_id res chain seq x y z
N MET A 1 6.45 20.47 5.51
CA MET A 1 7.84 20.77 5.95
C MET A 1 7.89 21.22 7.42
N VAL A 2 7.13 22.23 7.85
CA VAL A 2 7.13 22.72 9.25
C VAL A 2 6.83 21.63 10.29
N ALA A 3 5.84 20.74 10.03
CA ALA A 3 5.50 19.64 10.94
C ALA A 3 6.68 18.69 11.21
N TYR A 4 7.47 18.37 10.20
CA TYR A 4 8.65 17.52 10.37
C TYR A 4 9.74 18.20 11.20
N LEU A 5 9.94 19.52 11.01
CA LEU A 5 10.89 20.28 11.82
C LEU A 5 10.49 20.28 13.30
N ILE A 6 9.20 20.44 13.59
CA ILE A 6 8.68 20.37 14.95
C ILE A 6 8.92 18.98 15.54
N LEU A 7 8.55 17.92 14.82
CA LEU A 7 8.67 16.55 15.28
C LEU A 7 10.13 16.17 15.57
N TYR A 8 11.04 16.49 14.65
CA TYR A 8 12.48 16.21 14.85
C TYR A 8 13.09 17.07 15.97
N SER A 9 12.61 18.29 16.15
CA SER A 9 13.02 19.13 17.28
C SER A 9 12.61 18.52 18.62
N ILE A 10 11.37 18.00 18.72
CA ILE A 10 10.89 17.29 19.91
C ILE A 10 11.77 16.06 20.20
N ALA A 11 12.01 15.24 19.18
CA ALA A 11 12.86 14.06 19.32
C ALA A 11 14.28 14.43 19.78
N PHE A 12 14.88 15.46 19.19
CA PHE A 12 16.19 15.96 19.57
C PHE A 12 16.25 16.38 21.05
N TRP A 13 15.29 17.17 21.52
CA TRP A 13 15.25 17.60 22.92
C TRP A 13 14.98 16.44 23.87
N LEU A 14 14.14 15.47 23.51
CA LEU A 14 13.97 14.26 24.32
C LEU A 14 15.28 13.48 24.46
N LEU A 15 16.06 13.37 23.39
CA LEU A 15 17.39 12.74 23.44
C LEU A 15 18.37 13.52 24.36
N VAL A 16 18.38 14.84 24.27
CA VAL A 16 19.22 15.70 25.12
C VAL A 16 18.88 15.54 26.60
N PHE A 17 17.59 15.38 26.93
CA PHE A 17 17.14 15.15 28.31
C PHE A 17 17.27 13.69 28.78
N GLY A 18 17.87 12.79 27.98
CA GLY A 18 18.15 11.42 28.37
C GLY A 18 16.99 10.42 28.14
N TRP A 19 15.91 10.84 27.44
CA TRP A 19 14.75 10.00 27.10
C TRP A 19 14.98 9.16 25.84
N TRP A 20 16.19 8.65 25.68
CA TRP A 20 16.57 7.90 24.48
C TRP A 20 15.83 6.57 24.31
N ARG A 21 15.45 5.90 25.41
CA ARG A 21 14.68 4.65 25.36
C ARG A 21 13.29 4.88 24.80
N GLU A 22 12.62 5.94 25.22
CA GLU A 22 11.30 6.34 24.77
C GLU A 22 11.33 6.74 23.31
N VAL A 23 12.35 7.47 22.89
CA VAL A 23 12.53 7.84 21.47
C VAL A 23 12.76 6.59 20.63
N LEU A 24 13.58 5.64 21.07
CA LEU A 24 13.76 4.37 20.37
C LEU A 24 12.45 3.58 20.29
N ALA A 25 11.78 3.37 21.42
CA ALA A 25 10.60 2.50 21.50
C ALA A 25 9.36 3.09 20.82
N LEU A 26 9.14 4.41 20.96
CA LEU A 26 7.91 5.06 20.49
C LEU A 26 8.05 5.77 19.15
N TRP A 27 9.27 5.94 18.67
CA TRP A 27 9.51 6.64 17.41
C TRP A 27 10.29 5.81 16.40
N ILE A 28 11.52 5.41 16.73
CA ILE A 28 12.42 4.75 15.76
C ILE A 28 11.91 3.36 15.42
N VAL A 29 11.62 2.52 16.40
CA VAL A 29 11.16 1.15 16.16
C VAL A 29 9.83 1.12 15.41
N PRO A 30 8.76 1.88 15.78
CA PRO A 30 7.54 1.92 15.01
C PRO A 30 7.72 2.44 13.59
N HIS A 31 8.61 3.43 13.39
CA HIS A 31 8.90 3.96 12.06
C HIS A 31 9.56 2.92 11.15
N ILE A 32 10.54 2.19 11.66
CA ILE A 32 11.19 1.09 10.91
C ILE A 32 10.19 0.00 10.56
N LEU A 33 9.37 -0.44 11.54
CA LEU A 33 8.35 -1.46 11.33
C LEU A 33 7.30 -1.02 10.31
N ALA A 34 6.79 0.20 10.44
CA ALA A 34 5.82 0.75 9.50
C ALA A 34 6.40 0.85 8.08
N SER A 35 7.64 1.32 7.94
CA SER A 35 8.33 1.39 6.66
C SER A 35 8.54 0.02 6.04
N ALA A 36 8.96 -0.97 6.82
CA ALA A 36 9.14 -2.35 6.37
C ALA A 36 7.81 -2.97 5.89
N LEU A 37 6.73 -2.75 6.64
CA LEU A 37 5.38 -3.22 6.26
C LEU A 37 4.89 -2.55 4.98
N ILE A 38 5.09 -1.23 4.83
CA ILE A 38 4.71 -0.51 3.62
C ILE A 38 5.48 -1.04 2.41
N ILE A 39 6.80 -1.21 2.53
CA ILE A 39 7.63 -1.76 1.45
C ILE A 39 7.16 -3.18 1.10
N TYR A 40 6.91 -4.03 2.10
CA TYR A 40 6.48 -5.40 1.87
C TYR A 40 5.12 -5.47 1.17
N PHE A 41 4.09 -4.80 1.72
CA PHE A 41 2.73 -4.90 1.20
C PHE A 41 2.52 -4.10 -0.09
N PHE A 42 3.09 -2.92 -0.21
CA PHE A 42 2.79 -2.00 -1.32
C PHE A 42 3.82 -2.04 -2.45
N ALA A 43 5.05 -2.44 -2.18
CA ALA A 43 6.06 -2.58 -3.22
C ALA A 43 6.32 -4.05 -3.56
N TYR A 44 6.73 -4.87 -2.58
CA TYR A 44 7.13 -6.25 -2.86
C TYR A 44 5.95 -7.13 -3.30
N LEU A 45 4.87 -7.17 -2.50
CA LEU A 45 3.75 -8.08 -2.75
C LEU A 45 2.96 -7.71 -4.02
N THR A 46 2.80 -6.43 -4.29
CA THR A 46 2.05 -5.95 -5.47
C THR A 46 2.79 -6.20 -6.79
N HIS A 47 4.12 -6.28 -6.76
CA HIS A 47 4.95 -6.51 -7.94
C HIS A 47 5.46 -7.96 -8.10
N LYS A 48 4.99 -8.89 -7.28
CA LYS A 48 5.39 -10.29 -7.39
C LYS A 48 4.47 -11.07 -8.36
N PRO A 49 5.00 -11.91 -9.29
CA PRO A 49 6.40 -12.21 -9.57
C PRO A 49 7.11 -11.10 -10.36
N HIS A 50 8.34 -10.77 -9.98
CA HIS A 50 9.12 -9.67 -10.57
C HIS A 50 9.69 -9.98 -11.98
N GLU A 51 9.35 -11.12 -12.55
CA GLU A 51 9.92 -11.61 -13.82
C GLU A 51 9.15 -11.17 -15.07
N VAL A 52 7.94 -10.61 -14.89
CA VAL A 52 7.05 -10.28 -16.00
C VAL A 52 6.85 -8.78 -16.08
N HIS A 53 7.40 -8.17 -17.13
CA HIS A 53 7.28 -6.72 -17.41
C HIS A 53 6.31 -6.46 -18.57
N GLU A 54 5.11 -7.01 -18.50
CA GLU A 54 4.06 -6.77 -19.47
C GLU A 54 3.02 -5.79 -18.90
N ARG A 55 2.46 -4.93 -19.75
CA ARG A 55 1.54 -3.85 -19.36
C ARG A 55 0.43 -4.26 -18.38
N TYR A 56 -0.14 -5.46 -18.55
CA TYR A 56 -1.25 -5.96 -17.73
C TYR A 56 -0.81 -6.94 -16.64
N ARG A 57 0.47 -7.28 -16.56
CA ARG A 57 1.02 -8.30 -15.67
C ARG A 57 2.18 -7.80 -14.80
N ASP A 58 2.50 -6.52 -14.91
CA ASP A 58 3.59 -5.88 -14.15
C ASP A 58 3.29 -5.81 -12.64
N THR A 59 2.02 -5.74 -12.29
CA THR A 59 1.57 -5.70 -10.89
C THR A 59 0.32 -6.55 -10.68
N ASN A 60 0.02 -6.82 -9.40
CA ASN A 60 -1.11 -7.65 -9.00
C ASN A 60 -2.33 -6.82 -8.58
N VAL A 61 -3.51 -7.42 -8.69
CA VAL A 61 -4.73 -6.96 -8.04
C VAL A 61 -5.14 -7.97 -6.97
N PHE A 62 -5.34 -7.50 -5.75
CA PHE A 62 -5.88 -8.27 -4.64
C PHE A 62 -7.29 -7.78 -4.31
N TRP A 63 -8.29 -8.52 -4.73
CA TRP A 63 -9.69 -8.16 -4.49
C TRP A 63 -10.31 -9.10 -3.46
N VAL A 64 -10.67 -8.55 -2.32
CA VAL A 64 -11.43 -9.26 -1.29
C VAL A 64 -12.90 -8.93 -1.48
N LYS A 65 -13.68 -9.93 -1.89
CA LYS A 65 -15.15 -9.81 -2.04
C LYS A 65 -15.81 -9.97 -0.68
N GLY A 66 -16.78 -9.14 -0.41
CA GLY A 66 -17.66 -9.35 0.75
C GLY A 66 -18.04 -8.06 1.48
N GLY A 67 -19.29 -7.69 1.39
CA GLY A 67 -20.01 -6.71 2.18
C GLY A 67 -19.17 -5.62 2.89
N ILE A 68 -19.02 -5.79 4.19
CA ILE A 68 -18.28 -4.83 5.05
C ILE A 68 -16.75 -5.03 4.97
N ILE A 69 -16.28 -6.22 4.61
CA ILE A 69 -14.84 -6.54 4.61
C ILE A 69 -14.13 -5.84 3.44
N GLU A 70 -14.76 -5.78 2.29
CA GLU A 70 -14.17 -5.15 1.10
C GLU A 70 -13.75 -3.68 1.34
N PRO A 71 -14.61 -2.78 1.83
CA PRO A 71 -14.21 -1.39 2.09
C PRO A 71 -13.14 -1.28 3.19
N ILE A 72 -13.17 -2.15 4.21
CA ILE A 72 -12.16 -2.14 5.28
C ILE A 72 -10.79 -2.50 4.71
N VAL A 73 -10.69 -3.58 3.92
CA VAL A 73 -9.44 -4.00 3.29
C VAL A 73 -8.94 -2.93 2.32
N ASN A 74 -9.82 -2.37 1.49
CA ASN A 74 -9.44 -1.29 0.57
C ASN A 74 -8.89 -0.08 1.31
N TRP A 75 -9.47 0.28 2.45
CA TRP A 75 -9.01 1.40 3.27
C TRP A 75 -7.67 1.09 3.95
N LEU A 76 -7.51 -0.11 4.53
CA LEU A 76 -6.26 -0.54 5.17
C LEU A 76 -5.09 -0.57 4.18
N TYR A 77 -5.33 -1.00 2.95
CA TYR A 77 -4.35 -0.97 1.87
C TYR A 77 -4.23 0.39 1.19
N MET A 78 -4.96 1.41 1.62
CA MET A 78 -5.03 2.71 0.95
C MET A 78 -5.31 2.57 -0.56
N PHE A 79 -6.16 1.60 -0.93
CA PHE A 79 -6.52 1.21 -2.31
C PHE A 79 -5.35 0.67 -3.15
N GLN A 80 -4.19 0.41 -2.58
CA GLN A 80 -3.02 -0.17 -3.28
C GLN A 80 -3.21 -1.66 -3.64
N ASN A 81 -4.22 -2.32 -3.07
CA ASN A 81 -4.64 -3.63 -3.53
C ASN A 81 -5.14 -3.64 -4.99
N PHE A 82 -5.44 -2.47 -5.58
CA PHE A 82 -5.72 -2.26 -7.01
C PHE A 82 -4.54 -1.61 -7.76
N HIS A 83 -3.31 -1.91 -7.37
CA HIS A 83 -2.10 -1.25 -7.87
C HIS A 83 -1.96 -1.31 -9.40
N LEU A 84 -2.36 -2.42 -10.02
CA LEU A 84 -2.41 -2.55 -11.47
C LEU A 84 -3.29 -1.46 -12.11
N ILE A 85 -4.43 -1.12 -11.50
CA ILE A 85 -5.31 -0.06 -12.02
C ILE A 85 -4.61 1.29 -11.94
N HIS A 86 -3.82 1.53 -10.88
CA HIS A 86 -2.99 2.72 -10.79
C HIS A 86 -1.96 2.81 -11.93
N HIS A 87 -1.27 1.71 -12.24
CA HIS A 87 -0.31 1.67 -13.36
C HIS A 87 -0.96 1.89 -14.72
N LEU A 88 -2.13 1.28 -14.95
CA LEU A 88 -2.84 1.40 -16.22
C LEU A 88 -3.53 2.76 -16.40
N PHE A 89 -4.05 3.31 -15.31
CA PHE A 89 -4.90 4.50 -15.31
C PHE A 89 -4.56 5.46 -14.15
N PRO A 90 -3.38 6.07 -14.12
CA PRO A 90 -2.88 6.84 -12.95
C PRO A 90 -3.73 8.08 -12.61
N ARG A 91 -4.60 8.50 -13.52
CA ARG A 91 -5.47 9.67 -13.32
C ARG A 91 -6.85 9.35 -12.75
N ILE A 92 -7.18 8.07 -12.54
CA ILE A 92 -8.48 7.67 -11.99
C ILE A 92 -8.42 7.65 -10.47
N PRO A 93 -9.23 8.45 -9.75
CA PRO A 93 -9.15 8.54 -8.29
C PRO A 93 -9.82 7.36 -7.55
N PHE A 94 -10.72 6.60 -8.21
CA PHE A 94 -11.50 5.52 -7.60
C PHE A 94 -11.17 4.15 -8.21
N TYR A 95 -10.07 3.56 -7.79
CA TYR A 95 -9.56 2.30 -8.32
C TYR A 95 -10.54 1.12 -8.22
N PRO A 96 -11.33 0.92 -7.14
CA PRO A 96 -12.30 -0.18 -7.08
C PRO A 96 -13.35 -0.14 -8.19
N ASN A 97 -13.88 1.04 -8.49
CA ASN A 97 -14.87 1.22 -9.55
C ASN A 97 -14.25 1.03 -10.94
N ALA A 98 -13.04 1.56 -11.14
CA ALA A 98 -12.29 1.36 -12.36
C ALA A 98 -11.95 -0.12 -12.57
N PHE A 99 -11.59 -0.84 -11.51
CA PHE A 99 -11.35 -2.28 -11.55
C PHE A 99 -12.62 -3.04 -11.99
N ARG A 100 -13.74 -2.81 -11.32
CA ARG A 100 -15.00 -3.51 -11.64
C ARG A 100 -15.43 -3.29 -13.10
N SER A 101 -15.30 -2.07 -13.61
CA SER A 101 -15.66 -1.74 -15.00
C SER A 101 -14.69 -2.33 -16.03
N ARG A 102 -13.42 -2.54 -15.66
CA ARG A 102 -12.36 -3.04 -16.56
C ARG A 102 -12.03 -4.51 -16.36
N LYS A 103 -12.59 -5.16 -15.36
CA LYS A 103 -12.34 -6.57 -15.05
C LYS A 103 -12.41 -7.49 -16.27
N PRO A 104 -13.43 -7.42 -17.16
CA PRO A 104 -13.49 -8.30 -18.34
C PRO A 104 -12.28 -8.13 -19.28
N VAL A 105 -11.74 -6.91 -19.39
CA VAL A 105 -10.54 -6.65 -20.20
C VAL A 105 -9.32 -7.21 -19.53
N LEU A 106 -9.17 -7.02 -18.21
CA LEU A 106 -8.05 -7.52 -17.43
C LEU A 106 -7.98 -9.06 -17.47
N GLU A 107 -9.12 -9.74 -17.37
CA GLU A 107 -9.21 -11.20 -17.48
C GLU A 107 -8.80 -11.68 -18.89
N LYS A 108 -9.23 -11.00 -19.94
CA LYS A 108 -8.85 -11.30 -21.32
C LYS A 108 -7.35 -11.12 -21.57
N GLU A 109 -6.75 -10.12 -20.96
CA GLU A 109 -5.30 -9.84 -21.06
C GLU A 109 -4.46 -10.64 -20.05
N HIS A 110 -5.05 -11.65 -19.40
CA HIS A 110 -4.38 -12.50 -18.41
C HIS A 110 -3.67 -11.76 -17.29
N ALA A 111 -4.25 -10.65 -16.82
CA ALA A 111 -3.75 -9.90 -15.68
C ALA A 111 -3.76 -10.76 -14.40
N HIS A 112 -2.80 -10.51 -13.51
CA HIS A 112 -2.71 -11.22 -12.23
C HIS A 112 -3.77 -10.71 -11.25
N LEU A 113 -4.92 -11.38 -11.22
CA LEU A 113 -6.05 -11.07 -10.37
C LEU A 113 -6.18 -12.12 -9.25
N TYR A 114 -6.00 -11.71 -8.03
CA TYR A 114 -6.20 -12.55 -6.84
C TYR A 114 -7.50 -12.15 -6.17
N GLU A 115 -8.51 -13.01 -6.28
CA GLU A 115 -9.83 -12.78 -5.72
C GLU A 115 -10.05 -13.65 -4.48
N PHE A 116 -10.46 -13.05 -3.37
CA PHE A 116 -10.71 -13.70 -2.10
C PHE A 116 -12.15 -13.42 -1.64
N GLY A 117 -12.79 -14.45 -1.02
CA GLY A 117 -14.17 -14.34 -0.55
C GLY A 117 -15.22 -14.69 -1.62
N HIS A 118 -16.45 -14.66 -1.18
CA HIS A 118 -17.62 -15.05 -2.00
C HIS A 118 -18.46 -13.85 -2.42
#